data_a65f13b2b949482448baa4c33ebe2f37
#
_entry.id   a65f13b2b949482448baa4c33ebe2f37
#
_cell.length_a   1.000
_cell.length_b   1.000
_cell.length_c   1.000
_cell.angle_alpha   90.00
_cell.angle_beta   90.00
_cell.angle_gamma   90.00
#
_symmetry.space_group_name_H-M   'P 1'
#
loop_
_entity.id
_entity.type
_entity.pdbx_description
1 polymer ?
#
loop_
_entity_poly.entity_id
_entity_poly.type
_entity_poly.pdbx_seq_one_letter_code
_entity_poly.pdbx_strand_id
1 'polypeptide(L)'
;MKYYLAPLEGITTYIYRRAYHQHFAPMDKYFTPFLVPHTKKGFSTKEKNDVMPEYSPGMNLVPQIMSNQAESFLHTVEKLKVYGYEEVNLNLGCPSKTVVSKGRGSGFLADPDGLDRFLDEIFKKCDVKISIKTRIGKDDPEEFARLLDIYNQYPVEELIIHPRVQKDFYKNQP
;
A
#
# COMPACT_ATOMS: atom_id res chain seq x y z
N MET A 1 3.74 -8.22 20.70
CA MET A 1 2.94 -8.28 19.44
C MET A 1 2.85 -6.86 18.92
N LYS A 2 2.96 -6.65 17.60
CA LYS A 2 2.80 -5.33 16.97
C LYS A 2 1.39 -5.19 16.40
N TYR A 3 0.80 -4.00 16.55
CA TYR A 3 -0.54 -3.69 16.05
C TYR A 3 -0.48 -2.55 15.05
N TYR A 4 -1.12 -2.71 13.90
CA TYR A 4 -1.13 -1.74 12.82
C TYR A 4 -2.54 -1.30 12.48
N LEU A 5 -2.73 0.01 12.27
CA LEU A 5 -3.98 0.53 11.73
C LEU A 5 -3.97 0.39 10.20
N ALA A 6 -4.67 -0.63 9.70
CA ALA A 6 -4.76 -0.90 8.28
C ALA A 6 -5.44 0.24 7.50
N PRO A 7 -5.02 0.54 6.26
CA PRO A 7 -5.62 1.59 5.45
C PRO A 7 -7.02 1.19 4.96
N LEU A 8 -7.98 2.12 5.10
CA LEU A 8 -9.33 2.01 4.55
C LEU A 8 -9.67 3.30 3.82
N GLU A 9 -9.89 3.21 2.49
CA GLU A 9 -10.23 4.36 1.67
C GLU A 9 -11.49 5.06 2.18
N GLY A 10 -11.42 6.39 2.30
CA GLY A 10 -12.51 7.22 2.80
C GLY A 10 -12.74 7.18 4.32
N ILE A 11 -12.10 6.27 5.05
CA ILE A 11 -12.28 6.09 6.49
C ILE A 11 -11.03 6.51 7.27
N THR A 12 -9.88 5.87 7.03
CA THR A 12 -8.66 6.12 7.80
C THR A 12 -7.88 7.36 7.35
N THR A 13 -8.61 8.47 7.11
CA THR A 13 -8.04 9.78 6.83
C THR A 13 -7.27 10.31 8.04
N TYR A 14 -6.53 11.40 7.86
CA TYR A 14 -5.76 12.04 8.95
C TYR A 14 -6.66 12.36 10.17
N ILE A 15 -7.93 12.74 9.96
CA ILE A 15 -8.87 13.03 11.05
C ILE A 15 -9.12 11.77 11.89
N TYR A 16 -9.44 10.64 11.24
CA TYR A 16 -9.67 9.37 11.93
C TYR A 16 -8.41 8.91 12.68
N ARG A 17 -7.25 8.94 12.00
CA ARG A 17 -5.97 8.51 12.62
C ARG A 17 -5.63 9.33 13.85
N ARG A 18 -5.81 10.66 13.79
CA ARG A 18 -5.61 11.56 14.95
C ARG A 18 -6.55 11.23 16.10
N ALA A 19 -7.85 11.11 15.81
CA ALA A 19 -8.85 10.77 16.83
C ALA A 19 -8.52 9.41 17.47
N TYR A 20 -8.17 8.40 16.66
CA TYR A 20 -7.77 7.10 17.17
C TYR A 20 -6.53 7.20 18.08
N HIS A 21 -5.48 7.86 17.61
CA HIS A 21 -4.21 8.01 18.34
C HIS A 21 -4.37 8.76 19.67
N GLN A 22 -5.29 9.72 19.71
CA GLN A 22 -5.55 10.53 20.92
C GLN A 22 -6.41 9.82 21.96
N HIS A 23 -7.32 8.96 21.54
CA HIS A 23 -8.36 8.40 22.41
C HIS A 23 -8.22 6.90 22.69
N PHE A 24 -7.35 6.20 21.97
CA PHE A 24 -7.10 4.77 22.11
C PHE A 24 -5.60 4.49 22.29
N ALA A 25 -5.26 3.22 22.60
CA ALA A 25 -3.87 2.81 22.64
C ALA A 25 -3.18 3.06 21.29
N PRO A 26 -2.01 3.71 21.26
CA PRO A 26 -1.29 3.96 20.03
C PRO A 26 -0.99 2.66 19.27
N MET A 27 -1.08 2.71 17.95
CA MET A 27 -0.63 1.62 17.09
C MET A 27 0.87 1.74 16.82
N ASP A 28 1.54 0.61 16.62
CA ASP A 28 2.96 0.57 16.26
C ASP A 28 3.21 1.17 14.87
N LYS A 29 2.21 1.08 13.96
CA LYS A 29 2.27 1.65 12.60
C LYS A 29 0.88 2.06 12.12
N TYR A 30 0.84 3.18 11.41
CA TYR A 30 -0.36 3.70 10.74
C TYR A 30 -0.13 3.77 9.25
N PHE A 31 -1.16 3.55 8.45
CA PHE A 31 -1.09 3.71 7.00
C PHE A 31 -2.05 4.79 6.51
N THR A 32 -1.64 5.55 5.50
CA THR A 32 -2.57 6.46 4.83
C THR A 32 -3.58 5.68 3.98
N PRO A 33 -4.77 6.23 3.66
CA PRO A 33 -5.49 5.80 2.48
C PRO A 33 -4.56 5.79 1.28
N PHE A 34 -4.79 4.88 0.31
CA PHE A 34 -3.86 4.76 -0.81
C PHE A 34 -3.83 6.02 -1.69
N LEU A 35 -2.64 6.39 -2.10
CA LEU A 35 -2.37 7.43 -3.09
C LEU A 35 -2.36 6.80 -4.48
N VAL A 36 -3.08 7.39 -5.42
CA VAL A 36 -3.01 7.00 -6.84
C VAL A 36 -2.08 7.97 -7.56
N PRO A 37 -0.95 7.49 -8.12
CA PRO A 37 0.00 8.36 -8.80
C PRO A 37 -0.63 9.14 -9.96
N HIS A 38 -0.32 10.43 -10.02
CA HIS A 38 -0.64 11.33 -11.13
C HIS A 38 0.64 11.92 -11.70
N THR A 39 0.96 11.62 -12.95
CA THR A 39 2.23 12.04 -13.60
C THR A 39 2.34 13.54 -13.78
N LYS A 40 1.23 14.26 -13.94
CA LYS A 40 1.21 15.69 -14.26
C LYS A 40 0.70 16.59 -13.13
N LYS A 41 0.19 16.02 -12.02
CA LYS A 41 -0.38 16.79 -10.91
C LYS A 41 0.31 16.42 -9.60
N GLY A 42 0.40 17.38 -8.69
CA GLY A 42 0.73 17.11 -7.29
C GLY A 42 -0.38 16.33 -6.58
N PHE A 43 -0.20 16.09 -5.29
CA PHE A 43 -1.25 15.53 -4.45
C PHE A 43 -2.48 16.45 -4.43
N SER A 44 -3.67 15.86 -4.51
CA SER A 44 -4.92 16.58 -4.22
C SER A 44 -4.91 17.10 -2.77
N THR A 45 -5.76 18.07 -2.45
CA THR A 45 -5.85 18.59 -1.07
C THR A 45 -6.12 17.48 -0.06
N LYS A 46 -6.97 16.50 -0.41
CA LYS A 46 -7.26 15.33 0.43
C LYS A 46 -6.01 14.49 0.67
N GLU A 47 -5.32 14.10 -0.39
CA GLU A 47 -4.10 13.30 -0.30
C GLU A 47 -2.99 14.04 0.45
N LYS A 48 -2.85 15.35 0.19
CA LYS A 48 -1.88 16.21 0.89
C LYS A 48 -2.15 16.21 2.39
N ASN A 49 -3.39 16.42 2.82
CA ASN A 49 -3.76 16.38 4.24
C ASN A 49 -3.48 15.01 4.88
N ASP A 50 -3.61 13.93 4.12
CA ASP A 50 -3.35 12.58 4.61
C ASP A 50 -1.85 12.25 4.77
N VAL A 51 -0.96 12.96 4.06
CA VAL A 51 0.49 12.70 4.10
C VAL A 51 1.30 13.80 4.79
N MET A 52 0.74 14.95 5.12
CA MET A 52 1.50 16.00 5.81
C MET A 52 1.80 15.60 7.26
N PRO A 53 3.09 15.62 7.68
CA PRO A 53 3.50 15.16 9.02
C PRO A 53 2.81 15.91 10.16
N GLU A 54 2.53 17.20 9.99
CA GLU A 54 1.85 18.02 10.99
C GLU A 54 0.42 17.54 11.33
N TYR A 55 -0.20 16.76 10.44
CA TYR A 55 -1.52 16.18 10.71
C TYR A 55 -1.45 14.81 11.38
N SER A 56 -0.26 14.26 11.57
CA SER A 56 -0.05 12.95 12.18
C SER A 56 1.06 12.96 13.24
N PRO A 57 1.05 13.92 14.20
CA PRO A 57 2.13 14.07 15.18
C PRO A 57 2.24 12.82 16.06
N GLY A 58 3.46 12.35 16.28
CA GLY A 58 3.77 11.21 17.14
C GLY A 58 3.41 9.84 16.57
N MET A 59 2.90 9.78 15.32
CA MET A 59 2.54 8.52 14.66
C MET A 59 3.70 8.02 13.79
N ASN A 60 3.97 6.73 13.84
CA ASN A 60 4.76 6.05 12.81
C ASN A 60 3.86 5.85 11.58
N LEU A 61 3.76 6.86 10.72
CA LEU A 61 2.89 6.89 9.55
C LEU A 61 3.64 6.46 8.30
N VAL A 62 3.09 5.49 7.58
CA VAL A 62 3.60 5.00 6.30
C VAL A 62 2.60 5.33 5.19
N PRO A 63 2.97 6.14 4.18
CA PRO A 63 2.14 6.40 3.03
C PRO A 63 1.95 5.15 2.19
N GLN A 64 0.70 4.85 1.81
CA GLN A 64 0.40 3.74 0.92
C GLN A 64 0.20 4.22 -0.52
N ILE A 65 0.88 3.58 -1.47
CA ILE A 65 0.80 3.89 -2.91
C ILE A 65 0.14 2.73 -3.64
N MET A 66 -0.77 3.03 -4.56
CA MET A 66 -1.42 2.06 -5.43
C MET A 66 -1.06 2.33 -6.89
N SER A 67 -0.15 1.54 -7.43
CA SER A 67 0.32 1.65 -8.81
C SER A 67 0.63 0.28 -9.42
N ASN A 68 0.56 0.20 -10.73
CA ASN A 68 1.10 -0.89 -11.57
C ASN A 68 2.09 -0.34 -12.60
N GLN A 69 2.59 0.89 -12.39
CA GLN A 69 3.57 1.56 -13.24
C GLN A 69 4.73 2.00 -12.37
N ALA A 70 5.92 1.45 -12.58
CA ALA A 70 7.10 1.69 -11.75
C ALA A 70 7.52 3.17 -11.75
N GLU A 71 7.56 3.81 -12.92
CA GLU A 71 7.88 5.24 -13.03
C GLU A 71 6.95 6.11 -12.18
N SER A 72 5.64 5.85 -12.25
CA SER A 72 4.64 6.60 -11.48
C SER A 72 4.76 6.35 -9.97
N PHE A 73 5.09 5.12 -9.57
CA PHE A 73 5.37 4.77 -8.18
C PHE A 73 6.58 5.54 -7.66
N LEU A 74 7.71 5.45 -8.36
CA LEU A 74 8.96 6.13 -7.99
C LEU A 74 8.80 7.65 -7.92
N HIS A 75 8.12 8.25 -8.90
CA HIS A 75 7.81 9.67 -8.87
C HIS A 75 6.99 10.09 -7.64
N THR A 76 6.08 9.22 -7.19
CA THR A 76 5.30 9.48 -5.97
C THR A 76 6.16 9.33 -4.72
N VAL A 77 7.09 8.36 -4.69
CA VAL A 77 8.08 8.21 -3.61
C VAL A 77 8.90 9.49 -3.47
N GLU A 78 9.43 10.04 -4.56
CA GLU A 78 10.22 11.28 -4.51
C GLU A 78 9.45 12.47 -3.91
N LYS A 79 8.14 12.56 -4.20
CA LYS A 79 7.29 13.58 -3.56
C LYS A 79 7.10 13.33 -2.06
N LEU A 80 7.03 12.07 -1.64
CA LEU A 80 6.86 11.72 -0.22
C LEU A 80 8.16 11.92 0.58
N LYS A 81 9.32 11.72 -0.03
CA LYS A 81 10.62 12.01 0.59
C LYS A 81 10.76 13.46 1.04
N VAL A 82 10.16 14.41 0.33
CA VAL A 82 10.15 15.83 0.72
C VAL A 82 9.48 16.05 2.09
N TYR A 83 8.57 15.15 2.49
CA TYR A 83 7.93 15.16 3.81
C TYR A 83 8.67 14.34 4.87
N GLY A 84 9.84 13.76 4.53
CA GLY A 84 10.68 12.99 5.45
C GLY A 84 10.29 11.52 5.59
N TYR A 85 9.48 10.97 4.69
CA TYR A 85 9.13 9.55 4.71
C TYR A 85 10.32 8.68 4.25
N GLU A 86 10.68 7.71 5.09
CA GLU A 86 11.73 6.71 4.84
C GLU A 86 11.18 5.32 4.48
N GLU A 87 9.86 5.16 4.56
CA GLU A 87 9.14 3.95 4.16
C GLU A 87 7.87 4.32 3.39
N VAL A 88 7.56 3.52 2.38
CA VAL A 88 6.28 3.54 1.67
C VAL A 88 5.68 2.13 1.62
N ASN A 89 4.36 2.04 1.47
CA ASN A 89 3.68 0.76 1.36
C ASN A 89 3.03 0.60 -0.02
N LEU A 90 3.26 -0.52 -0.68
CA LEU A 90 2.60 -0.88 -1.94
C LEU A 90 1.27 -1.56 -1.69
N ASN A 91 0.18 -1.06 -2.30
CA ASN A 91 -1.14 -1.69 -2.23
C ASN A 91 -1.33 -2.71 -3.36
N LEU A 92 -1.38 -3.99 -2.99
CA LEU A 92 -1.74 -5.13 -3.85
C LEU A 92 -3.01 -5.86 -3.35
N GLY A 93 -3.82 -5.20 -2.51
CA GLY A 93 -4.95 -5.86 -1.84
C GLY A 93 -6.32 -5.25 -2.12
N CYS A 94 -6.43 -4.03 -2.66
CA CYS A 94 -7.71 -3.37 -2.88
C CYS A 94 -8.57 -4.13 -3.91
N PRO A 95 -9.78 -4.63 -3.54
CA PRO A 95 -10.62 -5.44 -4.42
C PRO A 95 -11.66 -4.60 -5.20
N SER A 96 -11.61 -3.28 -5.11
CA SER A 96 -12.58 -2.41 -5.78
C SER A 96 -12.59 -2.66 -7.30
N LYS A 97 -13.77 -2.83 -7.89
CA LYS A 97 -13.94 -3.09 -9.33
C LYS A 97 -13.24 -2.05 -10.20
N THR A 98 -13.31 -0.77 -9.84
CA THR A 98 -12.66 0.32 -10.58
C THR A 98 -11.14 0.30 -10.48
N VAL A 99 -10.59 -0.31 -9.45
CA VAL A 99 -9.15 -0.51 -9.25
C VAL A 99 -8.68 -1.74 -10.02
N VAL A 100 -9.36 -2.86 -9.82
CA VAL A 100 -9.05 -4.16 -10.43
C VAL A 100 -9.12 -4.09 -11.97
N SER A 101 -10.14 -3.40 -12.53
CA SER A 101 -10.27 -3.22 -14.00
C SER A 101 -9.11 -2.47 -14.65
N LYS A 102 -8.30 -1.77 -13.85
CA LYS A 102 -7.08 -1.06 -14.30
C LYS A 102 -5.79 -1.85 -13.99
N GLY A 103 -5.90 -3.11 -13.60
CA GLY A 103 -4.77 -3.95 -13.19
C GLY A 103 -4.04 -3.43 -11.96
N ARG A 104 -4.71 -2.72 -11.04
CA ARG A 104 -4.14 -2.16 -9.81
C ARG A 104 -4.69 -2.87 -8.57
N GLY A 105 -4.07 -2.60 -7.41
CA GLY A 105 -4.45 -3.27 -6.18
C GLY A 105 -4.42 -4.79 -6.35
N SER A 106 -5.44 -5.52 -5.90
CA SER A 106 -5.52 -6.97 -6.08
C SER A 106 -5.69 -7.41 -7.54
N GLY A 107 -6.03 -6.49 -8.46
CA GLY A 107 -6.06 -6.77 -9.90
C GLY A 107 -4.67 -7.03 -10.48
N PHE A 108 -3.60 -6.52 -9.86
CA PHE A 108 -2.23 -6.75 -10.32
C PHE A 108 -1.76 -8.19 -10.04
N LEU A 109 -2.38 -8.89 -9.08
CA LEU A 109 -2.07 -10.29 -8.77
C LEU A 109 -2.40 -11.26 -9.90
N ALA A 110 -3.20 -10.82 -10.89
CA ALA A 110 -3.49 -11.60 -12.09
C ALA A 110 -2.34 -11.67 -13.10
N ASP A 111 -1.32 -10.84 -12.96
CA ASP A 111 -0.13 -10.78 -13.82
C ASP A 111 1.15 -10.90 -12.97
N PRO A 112 1.48 -12.12 -12.48
CA PRO A 112 2.66 -12.32 -11.63
C PRO A 112 3.97 -11.92 -12.32
N ASP A 113 4.11 -12.15 -13.63
CA ASP A 113 5.31 -11.78 -14.38
C ASP A 113 5.44 -10.26 -14.53
N GLY A 114 4.31 -9.56 -14.72
CA GLY A 114 4.27 -8.10 -14.73
C GLY A 114 4.57 -7.53 -13.34
N LEU A 115 4.07 -8.18 -12.30
CA LEU A 115 4.36 -7.80 -10.91
C LEU A 115 5.84 -7.96 -10.60
N ASP A 116 6.46 -9.07 -10.99
CA ASP A 116 7.88 -9.33 -10.80
C ASP A 116 8.74 -8.24 -11.48
N ARG A 117 8.49 -7.94 -12.76
CA ARG A 117 9.17 -6.85 -13.46
C ARG A 117 8.98 -5.49 -12.78
N PHE A 118 7.78 -5.20 -12.30
CA PHE A 118 7.50 -3.96 -11.58
C PHE A 118 8.29 -3.87 -10.27
N LEU A 119 8.33 -4.96 -9.49
CA LEU A 119 9.09 -5.02 -8.24
C LEU A 119 10.60 -4.89 -8.50
N ASP A 120 11.13 -5.60 -9.50
CA ASP A 120 12.53 -5.49 -9.91
C ASP A 120 12.92 -4.03 -10.21
N GLU A 121 12.07 -3.31 -10.93
CA GLU A 121 12.34 -1.92 -11.29
C GLU A 121 12.27 -0.98 -10.09
N ILE A 122 11.25 -1.11 -9.22
CA ILE A 122 11.12 -0.21 -8.06
C ILE A 122 12.19 -0.49 -7.00
N PHE A 123 12.52 -1.75 -6.73
CA PHE A 123 13.56 -2.09 -5.75
C PHE A 123 14.98 -1.74 -6.22
N LYS A 124 15.24 -1.71 -7.53
CA LYS A 124 16.52 -1.25 -8.09
C LYS A 124 16.72 0.27 -8.00
N LYS A 125 15.65 1.04 -8.03
CA LYS A 125 15.70 2.51 -8.16
C LYS A 125 15.26 3.26 -6.90
N CYS A 126 14.54 2.61 -6.00
CA CYS A 126 14.01 3.22 -4.79
C CYS A 126 15.04 3.16 -3.65
N ASP A 127 15.28 4.28 -3.00
CA ASP A 127 16.20 4.41 -1.87
C ASP A 127 15.50 4.48 -0.50
N VAL A 128 14.16 4.38 -0.46
CA VAL A 128 13.39 4.23 0.76
C VAL A 128 12.91 2.79 0.94
N LYS A 129 12.58 2.41 2.15
CA LYS A 129 12.02 1.09 2.45
C LYS A 129 10.68 0.89 1.78
N ILE A 130 10.43 -0.30 1.24
CA ILE A 130 9.16 -0.66 0.63
C ILE A 130 8.56 -1.83 1.40
N SER A 131 7.41 -1.61 2.03
CA SER A 131 6.56 -2.67 2.53
C SER A 131 5.41 -2.95 1.55
N ILE A 132 4.85 -4.15 1.62
CA ILE A 132 3.78 -4.58 0.69
C ILE A 132 2.57 -5.02 1.50
N LYS A 133 1.36 -4.54 1.12
CA LYS A 133 0.10 -5.09 1.62
C LYS A 133 -0.63 -5.80 0.49
N THR A 134 -0.79 -7.11 0.62
CA THR A 134 -1.33 -7.99 -0.44
C THR A 134 -2.51 -8.84 0.03
N ARG A 135 -3.17 -9.48 -0.94
CA ARG A 135 -4.01 -10.67 -0.77
C ARG A 135 -3.24 -11.93 -1.22
N ILE A 136 -3.82 -13.11 -0.95
CA ILE A 136 -3.19 -14.39 -1.28
C ILE A 136 -3.39 -14.80 -2.75
N GLY A 137 -4.05 -14.00 -3.55
CA GLY A 137 -4.29 -14.22 -4.97
C GLY A 137 -5.47 -13.42 -5.46
N LYS A 138 -5.77 -13.58 -6.76
CA LYS A 138 -6.94 -12.99 -7.42
C LYS A 138 -8.13 -13.95 -7.35
N ASP A 139 -7.98 -15.16 -7.80
CA ASP A 139 -9.06 -16.11 -7.98
C ASP A 139 -8.91 -17.38 -7.12
N ASP A 140 -7.68 -17.82 -6.86
CA ASP A 140 -7.38 -19.07 -6.13
C ASP A 140 -6.31 -18.85 -5.06
N PRO A 141 -6.47 -19.38 -3.82
CA PRO A 141 -5.45 -19.34 -2.78
C PRO A 141 -4.12 -19.99 -3.17
N GLU A 142 -4.11 -20.96 -4.07
CA GLU A 142 -2.88 -21.62 -4.54
C GLU A 142 -1.96 -20.68 -5.33
N GLU A 143 -2.50 -19.57 -5.87
CA GLU A 143 -1.71 -18.52 -6.52
C GLU A 143 -0.68 -17.91 -5.56
N PHE A 144 -0.92 -18.02 -4.24
CA PHE A 144 -0.05 -17.38 -3.25
C PHE A 144 1.37 -17.96 -3.22
N ALA A 145 1.55 -19.24 -3.51
CA ALA A 145 2.88 -19.84 -3.55
C ALA A 145 3.79 -19.09 -4.53
N ARG A 146 3.31 -18.86 -5.76
CA ARG A 146 4.06 -18.11 -6.78
C ARG A 146 4.27 -16.63 -6.40
N LEU A 147 3.26 -15.99 -5.83
CA LEU A 147 3.37 -14.60 -5.40
C LEU A 147 4.40 -14.47 -4.27
N LEU A 148 4.42 -15.41 -3.33
CA LEU A 148 5.38 -15.43 -2.23
C LEU A 148 6.82 -15.63 -2.73
N ASP A 149 7.01 -16.52 -3.71
CA ASP A 149 8.32 -16.72 -4.36
C ASP A 149 8.82 -15.42 -5.02
N ILE A 150 7.93 -14.65 -5.64
CA ILE A 150 8.28 -13.34 -6.20
C ILE A 150 8.66 -12.37 -5.08
N TYR A 151 7.83 -12.20 -4.04
CA TYR A 151 8.14 -11.27 -2.95
C TYR A 151 9.45 -11.57 -2.25
N ASN A 152 9.79 -12.85 -2.08
CA ASN A 152 11.03 -13.29 -1.42
C ASN A 152 12.32 -12.96 -2.21
N GLN A 153 12.21 -12.56 -3.48
CA GLN A 153 13.37 -12.14 -4.29
C GLN A 153 13.82 -10.71 -3.97
N TYR A 154 12.98 -9.94 -3.27
CA TYR A 154 13.23 -8.51 -3.02
C TYR A 154 13.39 -8.23 -1.53
N PRO A 155 14.12 -7.16 -1.16
CA PRO A 155 14.29 -6.75 0.24
C PRO A 155 13.02 -6.02 0.75
N VAL A 156 11.90 -6.73 0.76
CA VAL A 156 10.62 -6.21 1.27
C VAL A 156 10.76 -5.98 2.77
N GLU A 157 10.55 -4.74 3.23
CA GLU A 157 10.66 -4.38 4.65
C GLU A 157 9.63 -5.14 5.49
N GLU A 158 8.43 -5.31 4.97
CA GLU A 158 7.35 -6.04 5.64
C GLU A 158 6.30 -6.48 4.64
N LEU A 159 5.85 -7.73 4.73
CA LEU A 159 4.75 -8.27 3.94
C LEU A 159 3.50 -8.42 4.82
N ILE A 160 2.47 -7.62 4.54
CA ILE A 160 1.18 -7.64 5.25
C ILE A 160 0.18 -8.41 4.42
N ILE A 161 -0.25 -9.56 4.90
CA ILE A 161 -1.10 -10.49 4.16
C ILE A 161 -2.54 -10.40 4.66
N HIS A 162 -3.48 -10.14 3.75
CA HIS A 162 -4.90 -10.38 3.96
C HIS A 162 -5.22 -11.79 3.41
N PRO A 163 -5.54 -12.77 4.27
CA PRO A 163 -5.64 -14.18 3.85
C PRO A 163 -6.98 -14.49 3.16
N ARG A 164 -7.30 -13.72 2.10
CA ARG A 164 -8.41 -13.92 1.16
C ARG A 164 -7.94 -13.65 -0.26
N VAL A 165 -8.54 -14.31 -1.24
CA VAL A 165 -8.38 -13.93 -2.65
C VAL A 165 -9.23 -12.70 -2.99
N GLN A 166 -8.97 -12.06 -4.14
CA GLN A 166 -9.68 -10.85 -4.55
C GLN A 166 -11.18 -11.09 -4.71
N LYS A 167 -11.59 -12.20 -5.35
CA LYS A 167 -13.00 -12.53 -5.62
C LYS A 167 -13.86 -12.72 -4.37
N ASP A 168 -13.24 -13.03 -3.23
CA ASP A 168 -13.96 -13.20 -1.98
C ASP A 168 -14.46 -11.87 -1.40
N PHE A 169 -13.83 -10.76 -1.80
CA PHE A 169 -14.03 -9.46 -1.16
C PHE A 169 -13.84 -9.56 0.35
N TYR A 170 -14.92 -9.72 1.11
CA TYR A 170 -14.94 -9.88 2.58
C TYR A 170 -15.95 -10.96 3.02
N LYS A 171 -16.45 -11.78 2.11
CA LYS A 171 -17.56 -12.71 2.37
C LYS A 171 -17.11 -14.03 2.99
N ASN A 172 -15.95 -14.54 2.57
CA ASN A 172 -15.43 -15.81 3.05
C ASN A 172 -14.57 -15.60 4.30
N GLN A 173 -14.41 -16.66 5.10
CA GLN A 173 -13.45 -16.63 6.21
C GLN A 173 -12.02 -16.48 5.67
N PRO A 174 -11.16 -15.73 6.35
CA PRO A 174 -9.74 -15.63 6.01
C PRO A 174 -9.00 -16.93 6.29
#